data_e0f36b248646d4beb85d16786ecfeffa
#
_entry.id   e0f36b248646d4beb85d16786ecfeffa
#
_cell.length_a   1.000
_cell.length_b   1.000
_cell.length_c   1.000
_cell.angle_alpha   90.00
_cell.angle_beta   90.00
_cell.angle_gamma   90.00
#
_symmetry.space_group_name_H-M   'P 1'
#
loop_
_entity.id
_entity.type
_entity.pdbx_description
1 polymer ?
#
loop_
_entity_poly.entity_id
_entity_poly.type
_entity_poly.pdbx_seq_one_letter_code
_entity_poly.pdbx_strand_id
1 'polypeptide(L)'
;FALPLKNLYGSIEISDKALRASETGSATAVSLLNAEMNGLIKASKDNFSRMLFGDGTGYLCKLVAISDDKLSATVDNVKNITEGMLVDVYLGDSIDTRYSANRITDVDKENSKIYFTKAMKDTPKNSALYVSGSKNQELTGLGAIFSDSATSLYGLEKSGNRWLNPNVKTVASLSYEDVAEMLDTVEEKGGKGADVIVCSWKVRRILQKILVKAGVTPAACETEGGYKSIAFN
;
A
#
# COMPACT_ATOMS: atom_id res chain seq x y z
N PHE A 1 26.55 -7.19 3.86
CA PHE A 1 25.18 -6.71 3.70
C PHE A 1 24.79 -6.81 2.22
N ALA A 2 23.83 -7.65 1.88
CA ALA A 2 23.36 -7.82 0.52
C ALA A 2 21.85 -7.61 0.47
N LEU A 3 21.40 -6.66 -0.36
CA LEU A 3 19.98 -6.41 -0.60
C LEU A 3 19.57 -7.14 -1.89
N PRO A 4 18.59 -8.06 -1.80
CA PRO A 4 18.06 -8.68 -3.02
C PRO A 4 17.22 -7.65 -3.80
N LEU A 5 17.48 -7.57 -5.10
CA LEU A 5 16.65 -6.79 -5.99
C LEU A 5 15.34 -7.52 -6.23
N LYS A 6 14.24 -6.77 -6.24
CA LYS A 6 12.92 -7.26 -6.58
C LYS A 6 12.50 -6.68 -7.93
N ASN A 7 11.83 -7.47 -8.74
CA ASN A 7 11.32 -7.04 -10.04
C ASN A 7 9.80 -6.95 -9.98
N LEU A 8 9.25 -5.89 -10.55
CA LEU A 8 7.82 -5.74 -10.76
C LEU A 8 7.51 -5.97 -12.23
N TYR A 9 6.63 -6.92 -12.50
CA TYR A 9 6.20 -7.26 -13.85
C TYR A 9 4.72 -6.92 -14.02
N GLY A 10 4.37 -6.47 -15.21
CA GLY A 10 2.98 -6.29 -15.63
C GLY A 10 2.77 -6.94 -17.00
N SER A 11 1.62 -7.53 -17.22
CA SER A 11 1.22 -8.12 -18.50
C SER A 11 -0.10 -7.53 -18.99
N ILE A 12 -0.25 -7.44 -20.31
CA ILE A 12 -1.48 -7.04 -20.97
C ILE A 12 -1.92 -8.24 -21.80
N GLU A 13 -3.18 -8.64 -21.62
CA GLU A 13 -3.82 -9.66 -22.45
C GLU A 13 -4.88 -9.02 -23.33
N ILE A 14 -4.70 -9.11 -24.64
CA ILE A 14 -5.68 -8.66 -25.61
C ILE A 14 -6.29 -9.89 -26.28
N SER A 15 -7.60 -10.04 -26.19
CA SER A 15 -8.27 -11.18 -26.80
C SER A 15 -8.23 -11.10 -28.34
N ASP A 16 -8.09 -12.25 -29.00
CA ASP A 16 -8.11 -12.35 -30.47
C ASP A 16 -9.39 -11.76 -31.06
N LYS A 17 -10.54 -11.90 -30.39
CA LYS A 17 -11.80 -11.28 -30.77
C LYS A 17 -11.71 -9.74 -30.78
N ALA A 18 -11.06 -9.14 -29.74
CA ALA A 18 -10.87 -7.69 -29.68
C ALA A 18 -9.90 -7.22 -30.78
N LEU A 19 -8.86 -8.02 -31.06
CA LEU A 19 -7.92 -7.73 -32.13
C LEU A 19 -8.60 -7.74 -33.51
N ARG A 20 -9.38 -8.78 -33.82
CA ARG A 20 -10.15 -8.89 -35.08
C ARG A 20 -11.21 -7.81 -35.23
N ALA A 21 -11.89 -7.43 -34.13
CA ALA A 21 -12.84 -6.33 -34.16
C ALA A 21 -12.17 -4.97 -34.46
N SER A 22 -10.87 -4.86 -34.21
CA SER A 22 -10.07 -3.65 -34.49
C SER A 22 -9.45 -3.65 -35.89
N GLU A 23 -9.50 -4.77 -36.64
CA GLU A 23 -8.94 -4.88 -38.00
C GLU A 23 -9.66 -3.99 -39.02
N THR A 24 -10.88 -3.53 -38.73
CA THR A 24 -11.61 -2.56 -39.56
C THR A 24 -11.07 -1.13 -39.47
N GLY A 25 -10.09 -0.86 -38.60
CA GLY A 25 -9.39 0.43 -38.51
C GLY A 25 -8.13 0.34 -37.62
N SER A 26 -6.99 0.55 -38.24
CA SER A 26 -5.67 0.57 -37.50
C SER A 26 -5.66 1.51 -36.31
N ALA A 27 -6.41 2.61 -36.36
CA ALA A 27 -6.56 3.56 -35.26
C ALA A 27 -7.25 2.95 -34.02
N THR A 28 -8.17 2.02 -34.20
CA THR A 28 -8.93 1.37 -33.10
C THR A 28 -8.04 0.38 -32.33
N ALA A 29 -7.20 -0.39 -33.03
CA ALA A 29 -6.26 -1.31 -32.41
C ALA A 29 -5.21 -0.57 -31.57
N VAL A 30 -4.66 0.52 -32.10
CA VAL A 30 -3.71 1.39 -31.40
C VAL A 30 -4.36 2.04 -30.18
N SER A 31 -5.61 2.48 -30.30
CA SER A 31 -6.36 3.08 -29.19
C SER A 31 -6.61 2.08 -28.07
N LEU A 32 -6.98 0.82 -28.39
CA LEU A 32 -7.15 -0.25 -27.42
C LEU A 32 -5.83 -0.56 -26.68
N LEU A 33 -4.74 -0.74 -27.43
CA LEU A 33 -3.43 -0.98 -26.81
C LEU A 33 -2.99 0.17 -25.90
N ASN A 34 -3.19 1.42 -26.33
CA ASN A 34 -2.87 2.59 -25.51
C ASN A 34 -3.74 2.65 -24.24
N ALA A 35 -5.01 2.30 -24.31
CA ALA A 35 -5.89 2.25 -23.15
C ALA A 35 -5.42 1.20 -22.14
N GLU A 36 -5.08 -0.01 -22.59
CA GLU A 36 -4.57 -1.09 -21.76
C GLU A 36 -3.19 -0.73 -21.15
N MET A 37 -2.30 -0.13 -21.95
CA MET A 37 -1.00 0.35 -21.45
C MET A 37 -1.15 1.43 -20.37
N ASN A 38 -2.04 2.40 -20.56
CA ASN A 38 -2.31 3.44 -19.57
C ASN A 38 -2.91 2.84 -18.28
N GLY A 39 -3.79 1.86 -18.41
CA GLY A 39 -4.33 1.09 -17.30
C GLY A 39 -3.23 0.37 -16.53
N LEU A 40 -2.34 -0.33 -17.24
CA LEU A 40 -1.19 -1.03 -16.64
C LEU A 40 -0.24 -0.06 -15.92
N ILE A 41 0.09 1.07 -16.53
CA ILE A 41 0.95 2.09 -15.92
C ILE A 41 0.32 2.62 -14.63
N LYS A 42 -0.98 2.92 -14.64
CA LYS A 42 -1.71 3.38 -13.45
C LYS A 42 -1.69 2.31 -12.35
N ALA A 43 -2.07 1.08 -12.68
CA ALA A 43 -2.07 -0.04 -11.74
C ALA A 43 -0.67 -0.30 -11.16
N SER A 44 0.37 -0.20 -11.99
CA SER A 44 1.77 -0.37 -11.55
C SER A 44 2.20 0.74 -10.58
N LYS A 45 1.83 1.99 -10.83
CA LYS A 45 2.10 3.12 -9.93
C LYS A 45 1.39 2.95 -8.58
N ASP A 46 0.12 2.58 -8.60
CA ASP A 46 -0.68 2.36 -7.38
C ASP A 46 -0.11 1.20 -6.56
N ASN A 47 0.25 0.09 -7.22
CA ASN A 47 0.84 -1.07 -6.58
C ASN A 47 2.25 -0.78 -6.03
N PHE A 48 3.09 -0.05 -6.77
CA PHE A 48 4.40 0.38 -6.30
C PHE A 48 4.29 1.30 -5.07
N SER A 49 3.37 2.27 -5.11
CA SER A 49 3.10 3.14 -3.97
C SER A 49 2.66 2.35 -2.73
N ARG A 50 1.79 1.34 -2.92
CA ARG A 50 1.37 0.44 -1.84
C ARG A 50 2.57 -0.33 -1.26
N MET A 51 3.40 -0.93 -2.13
CA MET A 51 4.59 -1.69 -1.71
C MET A 51 5.62 -0.82 -0.99
N LEU A 52 5.80 0.43 -1.42
CA LEU A 52 6.73 1.37 -0.78
C LEU A 52 6.40 1.62 0.70
N PHE A 53 5.11 1.66 1.05
CA PHE A 53 4.63 1.80 2.42
C PHE A 53 4.35 0.45 3.11
N GLY A 54 4.47 -0.66 2.40
CA GLY A 54 4.25 -2.01 2.90
C GLY A 54 5.44 -2.57 3.70
N ASP A 55 5.24 -3.77 4.20
CA ASP A 55 6.26 -4.52 4.96
C ASP A 55 6.98 -5.59 4.11
N GLY A 56 6.63 -5.74 2.85
CA GLY A 56 7.17 -6.73 1.92
C GLY A 56 6.44 -8.07 1.91
N THR A 57 5.44 -8.24 2.77
CA THR A 57 4.67 -9.49 2.85
C THR A 57 3.63 -9.64 1.73
N GLY A 58 3.19 -8.53 1.12
CA GLY A 58 2.07 -8.51 0.18
C GLY A 58 0.69 -8.65 0.85
N TYR A 59 0.65 -8.61 2.18
CA TYR A 59 -0.58 -8.70 2.97
C TYR A 59 -1.48 -7.48 2.72
N LEU A 60 -2.78 -7.75 2.54
CA LEU A 60 -3.79 -6.72 2.34
C LEU A 60 -4.72 -6.59 3.55
N CYS A 61 -5.40 -7.67 3.90
CA CYS A 61 -6.39 -7.68 4.98
C CYS A 61 -6.75 -9.11 5.41
N LYS A 62 -7.53 -9.23 6.49
CA LYS A 62 -8.17 -10.48 6.93
C LYS A 62 -9.65 -10.49 6.59
N LEU A 63 -10.16 -11.67 6.21
CA LEU A 63 -11.58 -11.94 6.06
C LEU A 63 -12.22 -12.10 7.45
N VAL A 64 -13.12 -11.21 7.81
CA VAL A 64 -13.87 -11.25 9.09
C VAL A 64 -15.11 -12.10 8.94
N ALA A 65 -15.90 -11.85 7.88
CA ALA A 65 -17.13 -12.58 7.59
C ALA A 65 -17.36 -12.65 6.08
N ILE A 66 -17.97 -13.73 5.63
CA ILE A 66 -18.40 -13.91 4.23
C ILE A 66 -19.91 -13.73 4.19
N SER A 67 -20.41 -12.99 3.22
CA SER A 67 -21.84 -12.77 3.02
C SER A 67 -22.56 -14.04 2.57
N ASP A 68 -23.88 -14.08 2.72
CA ASP A 68 -24.72 -15.22 2.34
C ASP A 68 -24.66 -15.51 0.82
N ASP A 69 -24.50 -14.47 0.00
CA ASP A 69 -24.31 -14.57 -1.45
C ASP A 69 -22.97 -15.17 -1.85
N LYS A 70 -22.02 -15.29 -0.89
CA LYS A 70 -20.65 -15.77 -1.09
C LYS A 70 -19.80 -14.95 -2.07
N LEU A 71 -20.32 -13.86 -2.62
CA LEU A 71 -19.64 -12.98 -3.57
C LEU A 71 -19.01 -11.77 -2.89
N SER A 72 -19.26 -11.58 -1.61
CA SER A 72 -18.68 -10.48 -0.85
C SER A 72 -18.22 -10.92 0.53
N ALA A 73 -17.29 -10.17 1.10
CA ALA A 73 -16.78 -10.41 2.44
C ALA A 73 -16.52 -9.10 3.18
N THR A 74 -16.78 -9.11 4.48
CA THR A 74 -16.32 -8.07 5.40
C THR A 74 -14.87 -8.33 5.78
N VAL A 75 -14.06 -7.30 5.76
CA VAL A 75 -12.61 -7.36 6.05
C VAL A 75 -12.26 -6.44 7.22
N ASP A 76 -11.10 -6.66 7.82
CA ASP A 76 -10.60 -5.84 8.92
C ASP A 76 -10.19 -4.44 8.48
N ASN A 77 -9.72 -4.29 7.22
CA ASN A 77 -9.44 -2.98 6.63
C ASN A 77 -9.48 -3.03 5.09
N VAL A 78 -9.73 -1.88 4.46
CA VAL A 78 -9.84 -1.72 2.99
C VAL A 78 -8.84 -0.69 2.44
N LYS A 79 -7.85 -0.27 3.24
CA LYS A 79 -7.00 0.90 2.90
C LYS A 79 -6.19 0.74 1.62
N ASN A 80 -5.68 -0.45 1.38
CA ASN A 80 -4.77 -0.75 0.26
C ASN A 80 -5.43 -1.61 -0.82
N ILE A 81 -6.75 -1.64 -0.82
CA ILE A 81 -7.55 -2.46 -1.73
C ILE A 81 -8.19 -1.55 -2.77
N THR A 82 -8.08 -1.93 -4.03
CA THR A 82 -8.68 -1.23 -5.17
C THR A 82 -9.44 -2.21 -6.07
N GLU A 83 -10.45 -1.70 -6.75
CA GLU A 83 -11.18 -2.44 -7.78
C GLU A 83 -10.24 -2.93 -8.88
N GLY A 84 -10.51 -4.10 -9.40
CA GLY A 84 -9.70 -4.74 -10.44
C GLY A 84 -8.49 -5.53 -9.92
N MET A 85 -8.12 -5.38 -8.64
CA MET A 85 -6.99 -6.08 -8.04
C MET A 85 -7.23 -7.59 -8.02
N LEU A 86 -6.20 -8.37 -8.36
CA LEU A 86 -6.19 -9.83 -8.23
C LEU A 86 -5.62 -10.20 -6.86
N VAL A 87 -6.32 -11.05 -6.14
CA VAL A 87 -5.95 -11.47 -4.78
C VAL A 87 -5.95 -12.98 -4.64
N ASP A 88 -5.07 -13.47 -3.78
CA ASP A 88 -5.01 -14.85 -3.34
C ASP A 88 -5.45 -14.94 -1.87
N VAL A 89 -6.17 -16.02 -1.57
CA VAL A 89 -6.61 -16.32 -0.21
C VAL A 89 -5.65 -17.31 0.44
N TYR A 90 -5.20 -16.99 1.64
CA TYR A 90 -4.31 -17.84 2.42
C TYR A 90 -4.90 -18.17 3.79
N LEU A 91 -4.75 -19.42 4.19
CA LEU A 91 -4.99 -19.88 5.56
C LEU A 91 -3.63 -20.26 6.17
N GLY A 92 -3.07 -19.39 7.00
CA GLY A 92 -1.68 -19.50 7.41
C GLY A 92 -0.73 -19.35 6.21
N ASP A 93 0.12 -20.36 6.00
CA ASP A 93 1.06 -20.39 4.87
C ASP A 93 0.53 -21.10 3.63
N SER A 94 -0.61 -21.75 3.72
CA SER A 94 -1.21 -22.47 2.61
C SER A 94 -2.12 -21.59 1.79
N ILE A 95 -1.89 -21.55 0.46
CA ILE A 95 -2.80 -20.88 -0.48
C ILE A 95 -4.05 -21.73 -0.69
N ASP A 96 -5.22 -21.07 -0.67
CA ASP A 96 -6.44 -21.71 -1.15
C ASP A 96 -6.55 -21.55 -2.66
N THR A 97 -6.09 -22.57 -3.39
CA THR A 97 -6.02 -22.58 -4.85
C THR A 97 -7.38 -22.39 -5.54
N ARG A 98 -8.49 -22.66 -4.84
CA ARG A 98 -9.85 -22.43 -5.35
C ARG A 98 -10.14 -20.96 -5.58
N TYR A 99 -9.49 -20.09 -4.82
CA TYR A 99 -9.69 -18.64 -4.85
C TYR A 99 -8.42 -17.86 -5.23
N SER A 100 -7.47 -18.55 -5.84
CA SER A 100 -6.29 -17.93 -6.43
C SER A 100 -6.68 -17.01 -7.58
N ALA A 101 -6.01 -15.87 -7.67
CA ALA A 101 -6.27 -14.82 -8.65
C ALA A 101 -7.76 -14.42 -8.72
N ASN A 102 -8.42 -14.30 -7.56
CA ASN A 102 -9.79 -13.81 -7.49
C ASN A 102 -9.78 -12.29 -7.68
N ARG A 103 -10.57 -11.78 -8.63
CA ARG A 103 -10.63 -10.35 -8.91
C ARG A 103 -11.60 -9.66 -7.95
N ILE A 104 -11.18 -8.54 -7.40
CA ILE A 104 -12.03 -7.63 -6.64
C ILE A 104 -12.82 -6.79 -7.65
N THR A 105 -14.14 -6.84 -7.55
CA THR A 105 -15.06 -6.13 -8.45
C THR A 105 -15.48 -4.77 -7.89
N ASP A 106 -15.59 -4.66 -6.57
CA ASP A 106 -16.01 -3.43 -5.91
C ASP A 106 -15.49 -3.38 -4.47
N VAL A 107 -15.34 -2.17 -3.92
CA VAL A 107 -14.84 -1.91 -2.57
C VAL A 107 -15.71 -0.89 -1.85
N ASP A 108 -16.52 -1.37 -0.91
CA ASP A 108 -17.30 -0.54 0.02
C ASP A 108 -16.43 -0.13 1.21
N LYS A 109 -15.94 1.10 1.19
CA LYS A 109 -15.06 1.65 2.23
C LYS A 109 -15.80 1.99 3.51
N GLU A 110 -17.09 2.26 3.45
CA GLU A 110 -17.89 2.63 4.62
C GLU A 110 -18.17 1.42 5.50
N ASN A 111 -18.52 0.28 4.88
CA ASN A 111 -18.84 -0.96 5.57
C ASN A 111 -17.65 -1.93 5.65
N SER A 112 -16.45 -1.55 5.19
CA SER A 112 -15.27 -2.42 5.12
C SER A 112 -15.56 -3.74 4.41
N LYS A 113 -16.25 -3.66 3.25
CA LYS A 113 -16.71 -4.82 2.50
C LYS A 113 -16.07 -4.84 1.11
N ILE A 114 -15.71 -6.01 0.65
CA ILE A 114 -15.14 -6.22 -0.68
C ILE A 114 -15.95 -7.26 -1.45
N TYR A 115 -16.06 -7.09 -2.76
CA TYR A 115 -16.81 -7.95 -3.66
C TYR A 115 -15.87 -8.66 -4.62
N PHE A 116 -16.19 -9.90 -4.97
CA PHE A 116 -15.32 -10.77 -5.75
C PHE A 116 -16.02 -11.31 -7.00
N THR A 117 -15.25 -11.62 -8.02
CA THR A 117 -15.75 -12.30 -9.22
C THR A 117 -16.11 -13.75 -8.94
N LYS A 118 -15.30 -14.46 -8.12
CA LYS A 118 -15.52 -15.89 -7.78
C LYS A 118 -16.12 -16.00 -6.38
N ALA A 119 -17.17 -16.82 -6.24
CA ALA A 119 -17.82 -17.03 -4.95
C ALA A 119 -16.92 -17.76 -3.95
N MET A 120 -16.84 -17.25 -2.72
CA MET A 120 -15.98 -17.73 -1.63
C MET A 120 -16.75 -18.69 -0.71
N LYS A 121 -17.22 -19.85 -1.24
CA LYS A 121 -18.18 -20.72 -0.56
C LYS A 121 -17.68 -21.32 0.76
N ASP A 122 -16.47 -21.83 0.77
CA ASP A 122 -15.92 -22.59 1.91
C ASP A 122 -14.65 -21.95 2.48
N THR A 123 -14.51 -20.63 2.31
CA THR A 123 -13.34 -19.93 2.82
C THR A 123 -13.44 -19.77 4.33
N PRO A 124 -12.45 -20.22 5.11
CA PRO A 124 -12.44 -20.08 6.55
C PRO A 124 -12.41 -18.61 6.98
N LYS A 125 -13.08 -18.31 8.08
CA LYS A 125 -12.90 -17.00 8.75
C LYS A 125 -11.45 -16.84 9.15
N ASN A 126 -10.99 -15.59 9.19
CA ASN A 126 -9.60 -15.21 9.46
C ASN A 126 -8.59 -15.61 8.37
N SER A 127 -9.04 -16.06 7.20
CA SER A 127 -8.17 -16.18 6.04
C SER A 127 -7.59 -14.82 5.67
N ALA A 128 -6.33 -14.80 5.29
CA ALA A 128 -5.63 -13.59 4.88
C ALA A 128 -5.68 -13.42 3.36
N LEU A 129 -5.85 -12.18 2.92
CA LEU A 129 -5.77 -11.79 1.52
C LEU A 129 -4.41 -11.18 1.22
N TYR A 130 -3.81 -11.64 0.13
CA TYR A 130 -2.56 -11.12 -0.42
C TYR A 130 -2.79 -10.73 -1.88
N VAL A 131 -1.97 -9.81 -2.38
CA VAL A 131 -1.92 -9.58 -3.83
C VAL A 131 -1.49 -10.89 -4.51
N SER A 132 -2.14 -11.24 -5.61
CA SER A 132 -1.90 -12.52 -6.28
C SER A 132 -0.44 -12.70 -6.67
N GLY A 133 0.14 -13.84 -6.26
CA GLY A 133 1.54 -14.18 -6.48
C GLY A 133 2.56 -13.36 -5.68
N SER A 134 2.13 -12.47 -4.76
CA SER A 134 3.03 -11.52 -4.08
C SER A 134 3.41 -11.89 -2.65
N LYS A 135 2.88 -12.97 -2.08
CA LYS A 135 3.17 -13.32 -0.68
C LYS A 135 4.67 -13.45 -0.43
N ASN A 136 5.22 -12.59 0.43
CA ASN A 136 6.64 -12.49 0.79
C ASN A 136 7.59 -12.19 -0.41
N GLN A 137 7.04 -11.72 -1.53
CA GLN A 137 7.82 -11.40 -2.73
C GLN A 137 7.90 -9.89 -3.01
N GLU A 138 7.20 -9.08 -2.25
CA GLU A 138 7.16 -7.64 -2.45
C GLU A 138 8.43 -6.92 -1.97
N LEU A 139 8.54 -5.63 -2.31
CA LEU A 139 9.60 -4.77 -1.82
C LEU A 139 9.52 -4.64 -0.30
N THR A 140 10.66 -4.68 0.36
CA THR A 140 10.78 -4.31 1.77
C THR A 140 10.62 -2.81 1.88
N GLY A 141 9.40 -2.36 2.14
CA GLY A 141 9.04 -0.95 2.18
C GLY A 141 9.25 -0.31 3.56
N LEU A 142 8.77 0.93 3.69
CA LEU A 142 8.88 1.72 4.92
C LEU A 142 8.19 1.02 6.10
N GLY A 143 7.12 0.26 5.87
CA GLY A 143 6.44 -0.51 6.91
C GLY A 143 7.34 -1.53 7.60
N ALA A 144 8.26 -2.18 6.86
CA ALA A 144 9.23 -3.08 7.44
C ALA A 144 10.37 -2.33 8.17
N ILE A 145 10.85 -1.23 7.57
CA ILE A 145 11.95 -0.44 8.13
C ILE A 145 11.55 0.17 9.47
N PHE A 146 10.35 0.76 9.55
CA PHE A 146 9.83 1.42 10.75
C PHE A 146 9.05 0.49 11.69
N SER A 147 9.03 -0.83 11.44
CA SER A 147 8.43 -1.77 12.38
C SER A 147 9.29 -1.94 13.62
N ASP A 148 8.75 -1.64 14.79
CA ASP A 148 9.34 -1.90 16.11
C ASP A 148 9.17 -3.36 16.56
N SER A 149 8.17 -4.04 16.04
CA SER A 149 7.87 -5.45 16.34
C SER A 149 8.68 -6.46 15.51
N ALA A 150 9.27 -6.05 14.39
CA ALA A 150 10.08 -6.93 13.56
C ALA A 150 11.43 -7.23 14.23
N THR A 151 11.77 -8.51 14.35
CA THR A 151 13.02 -8.97 14.98
C THR A 151 14.23 -8.87 14.07
N SER A 152 14.01 -8.85 12.76
CA SER A 152 15.07 -8.76 11.74
C SER A 152 14.70 -7.81 10.61
N LEU A 153 15.70 -7.26 9.95
CA LEU A 153 15.56 -6.43 8.74
C LEU A 153 16.72 -6.76 7.80
N TYR A 154 16.41 -7.04 6.53
CA TYR A 154 17.40 -7.43 5.50
C TYR A 154 18.30 -8.60 5.92
N GLY A 155 17.73 -9.56 6.67
CA GLY A 155 18.46 -10.72 7.17
C GLY A 155 19.37 -10.46 8.36
N LEU A 156 19.37 -9.23 8.91
CA LEU A 156 20.12 -8.86 10.11
C LEU A 156 19.20 -8.81 11.33
N GLU A 157 19.60 -9.48 12.41
CA GLU A 157 18.89 -9.44 13.69
C GLU A 157 19.00 -8.04 14.31
N LYS A 158 17.87 -7.43 14.66
CA LYS A 158 17.82 -6.11 15.28
C LYS A 158 18.41 -6.08 16.70
N SER A 159 18.38 -7.20 17.42
CA SER A 159 18.96 -7.33 18.75
C SER A 159 20.47 -7.10 18.78
N GLY A 160 21.19 -7.58 17.76
CA GLY A 160 22.62 -7.36 17.59
C GLY A 160 22.97 -6.06 16.85
N ASN A 161 22.03 -5.47 16.14
CA ASN A 161 22.21 -4.30 15.26
C ASN A 161 21.25 -3.18 15.64
N ARG A 162 21.46 -2.57 16.80
CA ARG A 162 20.54 -1.55 17.37
C ARG A 162 20.32 -0.33 16.47
N TRP A 163 21.25 -0.04 15.57
CA TRP A 163 21.12 1.03 14.57
C TRP A 163 20.02 0.80 13.53
N LEU A 164 19.53 -0.46 13.39
CA LEU A 164 18.36 -0.80 12.57
C LEU A 164 17.04 -0.53 13.28
N ASN A 165 17.03 -0.25 14.56
CA ASN A 165 15.80 0.01 15.28
C ASN A 165 15.28 1.41 14.97
N PRO A 166 13.99 1.53 14.57
CA PRO A 166 13.38 2.83 14.35
C PRO A 166 13.20 3.59 15.66
N ASN A 167 13.21 4.92 15.60
CA ASN A 167 12.73 5.74 16.69
C ASN A 167 11.22 5.85 16.57
N VAL A 168 10.49 5.25 17.51
CA VAL A 168 9.03 5.24 17.52
C VAL A 168 8.52 5.91 18.78
N LYS A 169 7.63 6.90 18.63
CA LYS A 169 6.90 7.55 19.72
C LYS A 169 5.41 7.38 19.49
N THR A 170 4.73 6.75 20.44
CA THR A 170 3.26 6.61 20.40
C THR A 170 2.63 7.71 21.22
N VAL A 171 1.75 8.50 20.60
CA VAL A 171 1.03 9.59 21.25
C VAL A 171 -0.48 9.44 21.08
N ALA A 172 -1.25 9.77 22.11
CA ALA A 172 -2.71 9.74 22.04
C ALA A 172 -3.28 10.88 21.17
N SER A 173 -2.61 12.04 21.21
CA SER A 173 -2.95 13.23 20.44
C SER A 173 -1.66 13.91 20.01
N LEU A 174 -1.54 14.23 18.74
CA LEU A 174 -0.37 14.89 18.18
C LEU A 174 -0.31 16.36 18.64
N SER A 175 0.83 16.79 19.15
CA SER A 175 1.15 18.17 19.51
C SER A 175 2.30 18.71 18.67
N TYR A 176 2.55 20.02 18.73
CA TYR A 176 3.73 20.65 18.11
C TYR A 176 5.02 20.11 18.74
N GLU A 177 5.02 20.00 20.07
CA GLU A 177 6.16 19.51 20.86
C GLU A 177 6.55 18.09 20.48
N ASP A 178 5.57 17.20 20.23
CA ASP A 178 5.85 15.83 19.77
C ASP A 178 6.59 15.80 18.43
N VAL A 179 6.24 16.69 17.52
CA VAL A 179 6.90 16.79 16.21
C VAL A 179 8.30 17.37 16.38
N ALA A 180 8.45 18.43 17.17
CA ALA A 180 9.75 19.05 17.43
C ALA A 180 10.72 18.06 18.09
N GLU A 181 10.29 17.36 19.15
CA GLU A 181 11.10 16.34 19.82
C GLU A 181 11.55 15.21 18.87
N MET A 182 10.68 14.79 17.95
CA MET A 182 11.07 13.78 16.95
C MET A 182 12.08 14.32 15.95
N LEU A 183 11.96 15.58 15.54
CA LEU A 183 12.94 16.24 14.66
C LEU A 183 14.29 16.38 15.36
N ASP A 184 14.30 16.84 16.61
CA ASP A 184 15.50 16.94 17.45
C ASP A 184 16.17 15.56 17.61
N THR A 185 15.38 14.52 17.85
CA THR A 185 15.89 13.14 17.95
C THR A 185 16.56 12.66 16.66
N VAL A 186 15.99 13.02 15.50
CA VAL A 186 16.58 12.67 14.18
C VAL A 186 17.90 13.42 13.99
N GLU A 187 17.97 14.70 14.35
CA GLU A 187 19.17 15.51 14.23
C GLU A 187 20.27 15.04 15.19
N GLU A 188 19.92 14.77 16.45
CA GLU A 188 20.86 14.27 17.46
C GLU A 188 21.50 12.94 17.05
N LYS A 189 20.69 11.99 16.55
CA LYS A 189 21.18 10.65 16.20
C LYS A 189 21.73 10.56 14.79
N GLY A 190 21.19 11.33 13.85
CA GLY A 190 21.56 11.29 12.43
C GLY A 190 22.58 12.33 12.03
N GLY A 191 22.86 13.34 12.86
CA GLY A 191 23.77 14.46 12.56
C GLY A 191 23.26 15.40 11.48
N LYS A 192 22.02 15.23 11.00
CA LYS A 192 21.34 16.10 10.03
C LYS A 192 19.84 16.09 10.31
N GLY A 193 19.20 17.25 10.22
CA GLY A 193 17.76 17.39 10.35
C GLY A 193 16.97 16.63 9.27
N ALA A 194 15.70 16.39 9.53
CA ALA A 194 14.80 15.74 8.60
C ALA A 194 14.41 16.70 7.46
N ASP A 195 14.59 16.28 6.22
CA ASP A 195 14.22 17.07 5.03
C ASP A 195 12.72 16.93 4.69
N VAL A 196 12.09 15.81 5.07
CA VAL A 196 10.71 15.48 4.70
C VAL A 196 9.97 14.76 5.84
N ILE A 197 8.74 15.17 6.09
CA ILE A 197 7.78 14.47 6.95
C ILE A 197 6.71 13.84 6.08
N VAL A 198 6.61 12.52 6.10
CA VAL A 198 5.57 11.79 5.39
C VAL A 198 4.41 11.47 6.32
N CYS A 199 3.21 11.86 5.96
CA CYS A 199 2.03 11.64 6.80
C CYS A 199 0.74 11.45 5.98
N SER A 200 -0.30 10.91 6.63
CA SER A 200 -1.63 10.81 6.03
C SER A 200 -2.29 12.19 5.90
N TRP A 201 -3.29 12.31 5.01
CA TRP A 201 -4.08 13.52 4.86
C TRP A 201 -4.75 13.99 6.14
N LYS A 202 -5.14 13.05 7.02
CA LYS A 202 -5.72 13.38 8.34
C LYS A 202 -4.67 14.03 9.24
N VAL A 203 -3.48 13.46 9.33
CA VAL A 203 -2.36 14.00 10.12
C VAL A 203 -1.91 15.33 9.59
N ARG A 204 -1.79 15.49 8.26
CA ARG A 204 -1.48 16.77 7.63
C ARG A 204 -2.46 17.87 8.06
N ARG A 205 -3.76 17.61 8.06
CA ARG A 205 -4.77 18.60 8.53
C ARG A 205 -4.62 18.92 10.02
N ILE A 206 -4.23 17.95 10.84
CA ILE A 206 -3.95 18.19 12.26
C ILE A 206 -2.74 19.10 12.41
N LEU A 207 -1.64 18.82 11.71
CA LEU A 207 -0.44 19.65 11.70
C LEU A 207 -0.73 21.08 11.25
N GLN A 208 -1.50 21.26 10.19
CA GLN A 208 -1.94 22.60 9.75
C GLN A 208 -2.68 23.35 10.87
N LYS A 209 -3.61 22.70 11.56
CA LYS A 209 -4.33 23.31 12.70
C LYS A 209 -3.40 23.68 13.85
N ILE A 210 -2.41 22.84 14.14
CA ILE A 210 -1.40 23.08 15.19
C ILE A 210 -0.57 24.32 14.82
N LEU A 211 -0.05 24.41 13.59
CA LEU A 211 0.75 25.53 13.10
C LEU A 211 -0.04 26.85 13.14
N VAL A 212 -1.28 26.85 12.66
CA VAL A 212 -2.15 28.03 12.71
C VAL A 212 -2.40 28.49 14.15
N LYS A 213 -2.61 27.56 15.09
CA LYS A 213 -2.76 27.89 16.52
C LYS A 213 -1.46 28.48 17.12
N ALA A 214 -0.31 28.02 16.64
CA ALA A 214 0.99 28.57 17.04
C ALA A 214 1.33 29.92 16.36
N GLY A 215 0.43 30.47 15.56
CA GLY A 215 0.64 31.75 14.85
C GLY A 215 1.47 31.62 13.57
N VAL A 216 1.79 30.40 13.15
CA VAL A 216 2.53 30.13 11.91
C VAL A 216 1.54 29.93 10.77
N THR A 217 1.67 30.70 9.70
CA THR A 217 0.87 30.49 8.47
C THR A 217 1.60 29.46 7.59
N PRO A 218 1.09 28.22 7.49
CA PRO A 218 1.77 27.22 6.68
C PRO A 218 1.69 27.59 5.19
N ALA A 219 2.84 27.81 4.57
CA ALA A 219 2.92 28.02 3.14
C ALA A 219 2.65 26.71 2.40
N ALA A 220 1.79 26.75 1.39
CA ALA A 220 1.63 25.63 0.48
C ALA A 220 2.87 25.56 -0.42
N CYS A 221 3.53 24.42 -0.46
CA CYS A 221 4.58 24.15 -1.41
C CYS A 221 4.27 22.86 -2.19
N GLU A 222 4.76 22.79 -3.42
CA GLU A 222 4.72 21.59 -4.23
C GLU A 222 6.09 20.94 -4.17
N THR A 223 6.12 19.65 -3.81
CA THR A 223 7.34 18.85 -3.90
C THR A 223 7.53 18.34 -5.32
N GLU A 224 8.77 18.05 -5.70
CA GLU A 224 9.07 17.31 -6.92
C GLU A 224 8.21 16.02 -6.96
N GLY A 225 7.42 15.86 -8.03
CA GLY A 225 6.45 14.76 -8.13
C GLY A 225 4.98 15.18 -7.92
N GLY A 226 4.68 16.47 -7.68
CA GLY A 226 3.31 17.01 -7.65
C GLY A 226 2.53 16.71 -6.36
N TYR A 227 3.20 16.32 -5.29
CA TYR A 227 2.55 16.13 -3.99
C TYR A 227 2.32 17.47 -3.30
N LYS A 228 1.08 17.70 -2.86
CA LYS A 228 0.74 18.88 -2.05
C LYS A 228 1.38 18.76 -0.68
N SER A 229 2.31 19.63 -0.37
CA SER A 229 3.03 19.70 0.90
C SER A 229 2.80 21.03 1.61
N ILE A 230 3.24 21.12 2.84
CA ILE A 230 3.32 22.35 3.62
C ILE A 230 4.74 22.47 4.15
N ALA A 231 5.30 23.68 4.10
CA ALA A 231 6.58 23.95 4.76
C ALA A 231 6.37 23.90 6.27
N PHE A 232 7.26 23.22 6.96
CA PHE A 232 7.37 23.16 8.41
C PHE A 232 8.75 23.75 8.75
N ASN A 233 8.77 25.00 9.24
CA ASN A 233 9.97 25.72 9.68
C ASN A 233 9.89 25.94 11.18
#